data_d4c3e6d20194e1f7c7d34b7ec69cff1c
#
_entry.id   d4c3e6d20194e1f7c7d34b7ec69cff1c
#
_cell.length_a   1.000
_cell.length_b   1.000
_cell.length_c   1.000
_cell.angle_alpha   90.00
_cell.angle_beta   90.00
_cell.angle_gamma   90.00
#
_symmetry.space_group_name_H-M   'P 1'
#
loop_
_entity.id
_entity.type
_entity.pdbx_description
1 polymer ?
#
loop_
_entity_poly.entity_id
_entity_poly.type
_entity_poly.pdbx_seq_one_letter_code
_entity_poly.pdbx_strand_id
1 'polypeptide(L)'
;AGLHFGHQTRRWDPKMKQFILTQRNGIHIINLFKSLDMIDKAYDFIKTTVAHNGTVLFVGTKKQAQEAIANQATRVNMPYVSERWLGGMLTNFQTVSKRVNRLKELEEMDFTDVHGSGLTKKELLLLEREKDKLNKQLGGIRNMNRTPSAMFVVDITKEALAVEEAHKLGIPVVAIVDTNCDPDEIDYVIP
;
A
#
# COMPACT_ATOMS: atom_id res chain seq x y z
N ALA A 1 -7.60 8.67 -21.01
CA ALA A 1 -7.21 7.53 -20.16
C ALA A 1 -8.38 6.89 -19.40
N GLY A 2 -9.61 7.44 -19.46
CA GLY A 2 -10.80 6.85 -18.80
C GLY A 2 -10.91 7.08 -17.30
N LEU A 3 -10.13 7.96 -16.71
CA LEU A 3 -10.11 8.25 -15.27
C LEU A 3 -11.45 8.78 -14.71
N HIS A 4 -12.30 9.32 -15.56
CA HIS A 4 -13.61 9.85 -15.17
C HIS A 4 -14.70 8.77 -15.07
N PHE A 5 -14.43 7.53 -15.47
CA PHE A 5 -15.39 6.44 -15.35
C PHE A 5 -15.33 5.82 -13.96
N GLY A 6 -16.46 5.93 -13.24
CA GLY A 6 -16.69 5.19 -12.01
C GLY A 6 -17.35 3.81 -12.26
N HIS A 7 -17.88 3.22 -11.22
CA HIS A 7 -18.62 1.96 -11.28
C HIS A 7 -20.05 2.15 -11.79
N GLN A 8 -20.70 1.03 -12.08
CA GLN A 8 -22.12 1.00 -12.42
C GLN A 8 -22.96 1.61 -11.29
N THR A 9 -24.02 2.33 -11.66
CA THR A 9 -24.91 3.05 -10.74
C THR A 9 -25.50 2.19 -9.62
N ARG A 10 -25.68 0.87 -9.84
CA ARG A 10 -26.19 -0.07 -8.83
C ARG A 10 -25.16 -0.46 -7.74
N ARG A 11 -23.88 -0.15 -7.93
CA ARG A 11 -22.77 -0.53 -7.03
C ARG A 11 -22.14 0.65 -6.32
N TRP A 12 -22.70 1.82 -6.45
CA TRP A 12 -22.12 3.03 -5.89
C TRP A 12 -22.41 3.18 -4.40
N ASP A 13 -21.56 3.92 -3.71
CA ASP A 13 -21.84 4.39 -2.36
C ASP A 13 -22.49 5.79 -2.44
N PRO A 14 -23.67 6.00 -1.80
CA PRO A 14 -24.36 7.30 -1.81
C PRO A 14 -23.51 8.46 -1.30
N LYS A 15 -22.55 8.21 -0.41
CA LYS A 15 -21.64 9.24 0.12
C LYS A 15 -20.69 9.79 -0.95
N MET A 16 -20.45 9.02 -2.02
CA MET A 16 -19.67 9.46 -3.18
C MET A 16 -20.39 10.46 -4.07
N LYS A 17 -21.70 10.76 -3.80
CA LYS A 17 -22.50 11.72 -4.58
C LYS A 17 -21.81 13.06 -4.78
N GLN A 18 -21.10 13.54 -3.76
CA GLN A 18 -20.38 14.81 -3.83
C GLN A 18 -19.28 14.87 -4.88
N PHE A 19 -18.75 13.72 -5.30
CA PHE A 19 -17.67 13.61 -6.29
C PHE A 19 -18.15 13.22 -7.69
N ILE A 20 -19.44 12.93 -7.83
CA ILE A 20 -20.04 12.51 -9.09
C ILE A 20 -20.59 13.74 -9.83
N LEU A 21 -20.21 13.88 -11.10
CA LEU A 21 -20.69 14.95 -11.98
C LEU A 21 -22.06 14.59 -12.58
N THR A 22 -22.17 13.38 -13.12
CA THR A 22 -23.35 12.88 -13.84
C THR A 22 -23.31 11.37 -13.95
N GLN A 23 -24.34 10.80 -14.58
CA GLN A 23 -24.34 9.40 -15.00
C GLN A 23 -24.57 9.29 -16.51
N ARG A 24 -23.91 8.34 -17.14
CA ARG A 24 -24.07 8.05 -18.58
C ARG A 24 -24.01 6.54 -18.79
N ASN A 25 -24.97 6.01 -19.54
CA ASN A 25 -25.07 4.58 -19.84
C ASN A 25 -25.00 3.67 -18.58
N GLY A 26 -25.62 4.10 -17.46
CA GLY A 26 -25.62 3.32 -16.23
C GLY A 26 -24.30 3.32 -15.47
N ILE A 27 -23.37 4.23 -15.80
CA ILE A 27 -22.08 4.40 -15.14
C ILE A 27 -22.00 5.81 -14.59
N HIS A 28 -21.49 5.98 -13.37
CA HIS A 28 -21.21 7.27 -12.77
C HIS A 28 -19.97 7.91 -13.40
N ILE A 29 -20.05 9.20 -13.66
CA ILE A 29 -18.93 10.02 -14.15
C ILE A 29 -18.40 10.87 -13.00
N ILE A 30 -17.13 10.72 -12.69
CA ILE A 30 -16.45 11.44 -11.62
C ILE A 30 -16.14 12.87 -12.09
N ASN A 31 -16.33 13.84 -11.20
CA ASN A 31 -15.97 15.23 -11.43
C ASN A 31 -14.46 15.41 -11.25
N LEU A 32 -13.71 15.44 -12.35
CA LEU A 32 -12.25 15.56 -12.32
C LEU A 32 -11.75 16.92 -11.80
N PHE A 33 -12.56 17.97 -11.81
CA PHE A 33 -12.18 19.24 -11.17
C PHE A 33 -12.11 19.08 -9.65
N LYS A 34 -13.05 18.34 -9.06
CA LYS A 34 -12.99 17.98 -7.64
C LYS A 34 -11.84 17.02 -7.33
N SER A 35 -11.55 16.09 -8.23
CA SER A 35 -10.39 15.22 -8.09
C SER A 35 -9.11 16.04 -8.00
N LEU A 36 -8.95 17.06 -8.83
CA LEU A 36 -7.79 17.94 -8.81
C LEU A 36 -7.65 18.67 -7.48
N ASP A 37 -8.73 19.28 -6.98
CA ASP A 37 -8.74 19.95 -5.68
C ASP A 37 -8.36 19.01 -4.53
N MET A 38 -8.86 17.75 -4.58
CA MET A 38 -8.53 16.73 -3.58
C MET A 38 -7.08 16.25 -3.67
N ILE A 39 -6.52 16.15 -4.88
CA ILE A 39 -5.10 15.86 -5.10
C ILE A 39 -4.24 16.95 -4.47
N ASP A 40 -4.57 18.23 -4.67
CA ASP A 40 -3.82 19.34 -4.10
C ASP A 40 -3.82 19.30 -2.57
N LYS A 41 -4.95 19.01 -1.95
CA LYS A 41 -5.06 18.84 -0.49
C LYS A 41 -4.22 17.65 0.02
N ALA A 42 -4.29 16.52 -0.67
CA ALA A 42 -3.49 15.34 -0.36
C ALA A 42 -2.00 15.60 -0.53
N TYR A 43 -1.62 16.32 -1.59
CA TYR A 43 -0.25 16.74 -1.84
C TYR A 43 0.30 17.61 -0.70
N ASP A 44 -0.44 18.63 -0.28
CA ASP A 44 -0.03 19.52 0.81
C ASP A 44 0.16 18.76 2.13
N PHE A 45 -0.74 17.82 2.43
CA PHE A 45 -0.62 16.96 3.60
C PHE A 45 0.63 16.08 3.54
N ILE A 46 0.87 15.39 2.44
CA ILE A 46 2.06 14.53 2.27
C ILE A 46 3.33 15.36 2.33
N LYS A 47 3.36 16.52 1.66
CA LYS A 47 4.49 17.45 1.69
C LYS A 47 4.83 17.88 3.12
N THR A 48 3.84 18.26 3.90
CA THR A 48 4.03 18.64 5.32
C THR A 48 4.52 17.45 6.15
N THR A 49 3.97 16.27 5.95
CA THR A 49 4.38 15.04 6.64
C THR A 49 5.86 14.70 6.37
N VAL A 50 6.28 14.78 5.12
CA VAL A 50 7.67 14.50 4.72
C VAL A 50 8.63 15.59 5.19
N ALA A 51 8.19 16.85 5.18
CA ALA A 51 8.98 17.97 5.69
C ALA A 51 9.31 17.83 7.20
N HIS A 52 8.46 17.14 7.96
CA HIS A 52 8.68 16.79 9.36
C HIS A 52 9.36 15.43 9.55
N ASN A 53 10.07 14.93 8.55
CA ASN A 53 10.72 13.62 8.54
C ASN A 53 9.75 12.43 8.74
N GLY A 54 8.50 12.60 8.38
CA GLY A 54 7.50 11.54 8.38
C GLY A 54 7.73 10.53 7.27
N THR A 55 7.30 9.30 7.51
CA THR A 55 7.35 8.20 6.53
C THR A 55 5.95 7.93 6.00
N VAL A 56 5.82 7.81 4.69
CA VAL A 56 4.58 7.44 4.01
C VAL A 56 4.70 6.01 3.50
N LEU A 57 3.78 5.14 3.93
CA LEU A 57 3.68 3.76 3.44
C LEU A 57 2.74 3.71 2.25
N PHE A 58 3.25 3.27 1.11
CA PHE A 58 2.46 3.07 -0.11
C PHE A 58 1.88 1.66 -0.14
N VAL A 59 0.57 1.53 -0.33
CA VAL A 59 -0.13 0.25 -0.36
C VAL A 59 -0.97 0.14 -1.63
N GLY A 60 -0.72 -0.90 -2.40
CA GLY A 60 -1.48 -1.16 -3.62
C GLY A 60 -1.21 -2.57 -4.12
N THR A 61 -2.12 -3.51 -3.82
CA THR A 61 -1.98 -4.92 -4.19
C THR A 61 -2.78 -5.30 -5.44
N LYS A 62 -3.53 -4.35 -5.99
CA LYS A 62 -4.23 -4.52 -7.27
C LYS A 62 -3.22 -4.65 -8.40
N LYS A 63 -3.40 -5.65 -9.29
CA LYS A 63 -2.44 -5.92 -10.39
C LYS A 63 -2.05 -4.68 -11.19
N GLN A 64 -3.02 -3.79 -11.43
CA GLN A 64 -2.80 -2.55 -12.18
C GLN A 64 -1.98 -1.51 -11.41
N ALA A 65 -1.93 -1.61 -10.07
CA ALA A 65 -1.25 -0.65 -9.19
C ALA A 65 0.11 -1.16 -8.68
N GLN A 66 0.35 -2.47 -8.65
CA GLN A 66 1.53 -3.08 -8.03
C GLN A 66 2.85 -2.47 -8.51
N GLU A 67 3.04 -2.42 -9.82
CA GLU A 67 4.27 -1.91 -10.42
C GLU A 67 4.43 -0.41 -10.17
N ALA A 68 3.37 0.36 -10.35
CA ALA A 68 3.38 1.81 -10.13
C ALA A 68 3.70 2.15 -8.67
N ILE A 69 3.09 1.46 -7.72
CA ILE A 69 3.33 1.62 -6.28
C ILE A 69 4.79 1.31 -5.95
N ALA A 70 5.31 0.16 -6.37
CA ALA A 70 6.69 -0.23 -6.11
C ALA A 70 7.70 0.78 -6.70
N ASN A 71 7.51 1.17 -7.97
CA ASN A 71 8.40 2.09 -8.66
C ASN A 71 8.39 3.49 -8.02
N GLN A 72 7.21 4.03 -7.73
CA GLN A 72 7.11 5.38 -7.17
C GLN A 72 7.58 5.44 -5.72
N ALA A 73 7.27 4.45 -4.90
CA ALA A 73 7.78 4.39 -3.53
C ALA A 73 9.30 4.25 -3.48
N THR A 74 9.87 3.41 -4.34
CA THR A 74 11.32 3.24 -4.45
C THR A 74 12.00 4.53 -4.92
N ARG A 75 11.41 5.24 -5.89
CA ARG A 75 11.93 6.52 -6.38
C ARG A 75 12.09 7.57 -5.30
N VAL A 76 11.21 7.60 -4.32
CA VAL A 76 11.22 8.55 -3.21
C VAL A 76 11.74 7.95 -1.90
N ASN A 77 12.28 6.74 -1.96
CA ASN A 77 12.83 6.01 -0.81
C ASN A 77 11.83 5.83 0.34
N MET A 78 10.59 5.53 0.00
CA MET A 78 9.52 5.25 0.96
C MET A 78 9.16 3.76 0.96
N PRO A 79 8.68 3.21 2.10
CA PRO A 79 8.23 1.83 2.17
C PRO A 79 6.96 1.60 1.36
N TYR A 80 6.76 0.37 0.89
CA TYR A 80 5.58 -0.03 0.14
C TYR A 80 5.18 -1.48 0.37
N VAL A 81 3.92 -1.78 0.09
CA VAL A 81 3.34 -3.13 0.04
C VAL A 81 2.61 -3.26 -1.29
N SER A 82 3.11 -4.13 -2.18
CA SER A 82 2.56 -4.30 -3.53
C SER A 82 2.02 -5.71 -3.82
N GLU A 83 2.33 -6.72 -3.00
CA GLU A 83 1.90 -8.09 -3.24
C GLU A 83 0.64 -8.46 -2.46
N ARG A 84 0.74 -8.45 -1.14
CA ARG A 84 -0.38 -8.76 -0.23
C ARG A 84 -0.18 -8.08 1.10
N TRP A 85 -1.23 -7.46 1.60
CA TRP A 85 -1.27 -7.01 2.98
C TRP A 85 -1.40 -8.22 3.92
N LEU A 86 -0.47 -8.34 4.84
CA LEU A 86 -0.53 -9.37 5.89
C LEU A 86 -1.18 -8.76 7.12
N GLY A 87 -2.18 -9.44 7.69
CA GLY A 87 -2.81 -8.96 8.92
C GLY A 87 -1.78 -8.72 10.02
N GLY A 88 -1.88 -7.57 10.69
CA GLY A 88 -0.94 -7.17 11.73
C GLY A 88 0.30 -6.41 11.25
N MET A 89 0.40 -6.05 9.97
CA MET A 89 1.58 -5.30 9.47
C MET A 89 1.78 -3.97 10.19
N LEU A 90 0.74 -3.35 10.69
CA LEU A 90 0.80 -2.15 11.53
C LEU A 90 0.50 -2.48 13.00
N THR A 91 -0.59 -3.15 13.27
CA THR A 91 -1.05 -3.44 14.65
C THR A 91 -0.18 -4.46 15.38
N ASN A 92 0.55 -5.30 14.67
CA ASN A 92 1.53 -6.24 15.23
C ASN A 92 2.90 -6.07 14.56
N PHE A 93 3.35 -4.84 14.48
CA PHE A 93 4.60 -4.49 13.79
C PHE A 93 5.83 -5.19 14.37
N GLN A 94 5.87 -5.48 15.67
CA GLN A 94 6.98 -6.22 16.28
C GLN A 94 7.19 -7.60 15.65
N THR A 95 6.11 -8.34 15.41
CA THR A 95 6.17 -9.66 14.76
C THR A 95 6.62 -9.54 13.31
N VAL A 96 6.12 -8.51 12.61
CA VAL A 96 6.54 -8.25 11.22
C VAL A 96 8.02 -7.87 11.15
N SER A 97 8.52 -7.05 12.09
CA SER A 97 9.93 -6.69 12.19
C SER A 97 10.84 -7.90 12.37
N LYS A 98 10.43 -8.89 13.17
CA LYS A 98 11.18 -10.16 13.31
C LYS A 98 11.30 -10.90 11.99
N ARG A 99 10.24 -10.92 11.19
CA ARG A 99 10.26 -11.53 9.85
C ARG A 99 11.10 -10.75 8.85
N VAL A 100 11.12 -9.41 8.97
CA VAL A 100 12.01 -8.55 8.17
C VAL A 100 13.48 -8.81 8.55
N ASN A 101 13.79 -8.96 9.83
CA ASN A 101 15.14 -9.32 10.28
C ASN A 101 15.54 -10.70 9.75
N ARG A 102 14.62 -11.67 9.77
CA ARG A 102 14.86 -12.98 9.16
C ARG A 102 15.17 -12.89 7.67
N LEU A 103 14.47 -12.00 6.95
CA LEU A 103 14.79 -11.73 5.53
C LEU A 103 16.22 -11.22 5.37
N LYS A 104 16.66 -10.25 6.20
CA LYS A 104 18.01 -9.70 6.16
C LYS A 104 19.07 -10.77 6.45
N GLU A 105 18.85 -11.63 7.46
CA GLU A 105 19.73 -12.76 7.74
C GLU A 105 19.88 -13.69 6.54
N LEU A 106 18.77 -14.00 5.87
CA LEU A 106 18.78 -14.87 4.68
C LEU A 106 19.45 -14.20 3.47
N GLU A 107 19.43 -12.88 3.37
CA GLU A 107 20.11 -12.14 2.30
C GLU A 107 21.63 -12.12 2.47
N GLU A 108 22.12 -12.23 3.70
CA GLU A 108 23.56 -12.34 4.00
C GLU A 108 24.12 -13.74 3.77
N MET A 109 23.27 -14.76 3.61
CA MET A 109 23.69 -16.14 3.40
C MET A 109 24.16 -16.39 1.96
N ASP A 110 25.27 -17.13 1.83
CA ASP A 110 25.70 -17.68 0.55
C ASP A 110 25.06 -19.05 0.32
N PHE A 111 24.10 -19.12 -0.61
CA PHE A 111 23.39 -20.35 -0.96
C PHE A 111 24.18 -21.28 -1.89
N THR A 112 25.34 -20.87 -2.37
CA THR A 112 26.21 -21.68 -3.22
C THR A 112 27.24 -22.50 -2.44
N ASP A 113 27.58 -22.05 -1.23
CA ASP A 113 28.59 -22.69 -0.37
C ASP A 113 27.99 -23.81 0.49
N VAL A 114 27.95 -25.01 -0.06
CA VAL A 114 27.50 -26.24 0.64
C VAL A 114 28.49 -26.66 1.71
N HIS A 115 29.80 -26.47 1.47
CA HIS A 115 30.86 -26.97 2.36
C HIS A 115 31.06 -26.06 3.57
N GLY A 116 31.05 -24.74 3.36
CA GLY A 116 31.23 -23.77 4.45
C GLY A 116 30.00 -23.59 5.33
N SER A 117 28.81 -23.78 4.78
CA SER A 117 27.55 -23.63 5.54
C SER A 117 27.21 -24.82 6.44
N GLY A 118 27.79 -26.00 6.18
CA GLY A 118 27.41 -27.24 6.88
C GLY A 118 25.98 -27.74 6.58
N LEU A 119 25.30 -27.14 5.59
CA LEU A 119 23.95 -27.48 5.18
C LEU A 119 23.93 -28.33 3.90
N THR A 120 22.94 -29.18 3.77
CA THR A 120 22.70 -29.93 2.54
C THR A 120 22.17 -29.01 1.42
N LYS A 121 22.39 -29.42 0.16
CA LYS A 121 21.81 -28.70 -1.00
C LYS A 121 20.31 -28.53 -0.93
N LYS A 122 19.58 -29.49 -0.34
CA LYS A 122 18.14 -29.41 -0.14
C LYS A 122 17.76 -28.34 0.85
N GLU A 123 18.49 -28.23 1.96
CA GLU A 123 18.26 -27.20 2.99
C GLU A 123 18.56 -25.81 2.45
N LEU A 124 19.66 -25.63 1.74
CA LEU A 124 19.98 -24.36 1.08
C LEU A 124 18.88 -23.92 0.11
N LEU A 125 18.36 -24.84 -0.70
CA LEU A 125 17.24 -24.53 -1.62
C LEU A 125 15.94 -24.15 -0.87
N LEU A 126 15.67 -24.76 0.27
CA LEU A 126 14.51 -24.39 1.09
C LEU A 126 14.67 -22.99 1.70
N LEU A 127 15.84 -22.64 2.18
CA LEU A 127 16.16 -21.32 2.71
C LEU A 127 16.11 -20.24 1.61
N GLU A 128 16.62 -20.55 0.42
CA GLU A 128 16.51 -19.64 -0.74
C GLU A 128 15.05 -19.36 -1.12
N ARG A 129 14.20 -20.38 -1.15
CA ARG A 129 12.76 -20.22 -1.37
C ARG A 129 12.07 -19.43 -0.25
N GLU A 130 12.51 -19.63 1.00
CA GLU A 130 12.03 -18.82 2.13
C GLU A 130 12.40 -17.34 1.93
N LYS A 131 13.65 -17.06 1.56
CA LYS A 131 14.14 -15.71 1.25
C LYS A 131 13.29 -15.05 0.16
N ASP A 132 13.09 -15.74 -0.97
CA ASP A 132 12.33 -15.20 -2.09
C ASP A 132 10.88 -14.90 -1.71
N LYS A 133 10.26 -15.78 -0.93
CA LYS A 133 8.90 -15.57 -0.41
C LYS A 133 8.81 -14.37 0.53
N LEU A 134 9.75 -14.24 1.46
CA LEU A 134 9.82 -13.11 2.38
C LEU A 134 10.11 -11.80 1.65
N ASN A 135 11.04 -11.81 0.71
CA ASN A 135 11.38 -10.63 -0.09
C ASN A 135 10.18 -10.16 -0.92
N LYS A 136 9.45 -11.07 -1.52
CA LYS A 136 8.23 -10.75 -2.26
C LYS A 136 7.17 -10.10 -1.38
N GLN A 137 6.98 -10.58 -0.15
CA GLN A 137 5.96 -10.10 0.77
C GLN A 137 6.37 -8.87 1.58
N LEU A 138 7.61 -8.79 2.01
CA LEU A 138 8.11 -7.82 3.00
C LEU A 138 9.26 -6.96 2.50
N GLY A 139 9.77 -7.21 1.29
CA GLY A 139 10.92 -6.49 0.75
C GLY A 139 10.71 -4.98 0.67
N GLY A 140 9.48 -4.53 0.40
CA GLY A 140 9.17 -3.11 0.34
C GLY A 140 9.21 -2.38 1.70
N ILE A 141 9.09 -3.11 2.80
CA ILE A 141 9.12 -2.54 4.16
C ILE A 141 10.41 -2.87 4.93
N ARG A 142 11.41 -3.42 4.27
CA ARG A 142 12.67 -3.86 4.90
C ARG A 142 13.40 -2.79 5.71
N ASN A 143 13.28 -1.52 5.31
CA ASN A 143 13.92 -0.38 5.94
C ASN A 143 12.98 0.40 6.88
N MET A 144 11.76 -0.05 7.07
CA MET A 144 10.79 0.56 7.96
C MET A 144 11.04 0.09 9.40
N ASN A 145 11.56 0.98 10.24
CA ASN A 145 11.92 0.65 11.63
C ASN A 145 10.80 0.94 12.63
N ARG A 146 9.79 1.68 12.21
CA ARG A 146 8.63 2.07 13.02
C ARG A 146 7.39 2.15 12.14
N THR A 147 6.22 2.23 12.77
CA THR A 147 4.97 2.47 12.04
C THR A 147 5.04 3.78 11.24
N PRO A 148 4.45 3.85 10.06
CA PRO A 148 4.50 5.04 9.21
C PRO A 148 3.72 6.21 9.81
N SER A 149 4.03 7.42 9.38
CA SER A 149 3.32 8.65 9.76
C SER A 149 2.02 8.84 8.98
N ALA A 150 1.95 8.29 7.78
CA ALA A 150 0.77 8.32 6.91
C ALA A 150 0.79 7.10 5.98
N MET A 151 -0.37 6.75 5.44
CA MET A 151 -0.52 5.74 4.38
C MET A 151 -1.08 6.35 3.11
N PHE A 152 -0.57 5.90 1.98
CA PHE A 152 -1.14 6.13 0.66
C PHE A 152 -1.67 4.81 0.10
N VAL A 153 -2.99 4.72 -0.11
CA VAL A 153 -3.66 3.46 -0.47
C VAL A 153 -4.33 3.60 -1.84
N VAL A 154 -4.16 2.59 -2.68
CA VAL A 154 -4.89 2.47 -3.95
C VAL A 154 -5.95 1.39 -3.82
N ASP A 155 -7.21 1.77 -3.99
CA ASP A 155 -8.40 0.90 -3.88
C ASP A 155 -8.64 0.38 -2.44
N ILE A 156 -9.33 1.19 -1.64
CA ILE A 156 -9.63 0.87 -0.24
C ILE A 156 -10.54 -0.36 -0.05
N THR A 157 -11.34 -0.72 -1.05
CA THR A 157 -12.17 -1.92 -0.99
C THR A 157 -11.30 -3.17 -0.93
N LYS A 158 -10.21 -3.18 -1.69
CA LYS A 158 -9.26 -4.29 -1.69
C LYS A 158 -8.34 -4.26 -0.47
N GLU A 159 -7.97 -3.07 -0.02
CA GLU A 159 -7.03 -2.85 1.08
C GLU A 159 -7.75 -2.52 2.41
N ALA A 160 -8.98 -2.96 2.58
CA ALA A 160 -9.81 -2.65 3.76
C ALA A 160 -9.11 -2.97 5.09
N LEU A 161 -8.40 -4.09 5.16
CA LEU A 161 -7.65 -4.48 6.37
C LEU A 161 -6.52 -3.49 6.68
N ALA A 162 -5.81 -2.99 5.68
CA ALA A 162 -4.76 -2.00 5.87
C ALA A 162 -5.32 -0.67 6.40
N VAL A 163 -6.46 -0.23 5.87
CA VAL A 163 -7.17 0.97 6.32
C VAL A 163 -7.66 0.82 7.76
N GLU A 164 -8.25 -0.32 8.10
CA GLU A 164 -8.71 -0.63 9.45
C GLU A 164 -7.56 -0.60 10.47
N GLU A 165 -6.42 -1.20 10.14
CA GLU A 165 -5.24 -1.18 11.00
C GLU A 165 -4.66 0.23 11.18
N ALA A 166 -4.65 1.04 10.12
CA ALA A 166 -4.23 2.44 10.18
C ALA A 166 -5.13 3.24 11.12
N HIS A 167 -6.45 3.08 11.02
CA HIS A 167 -7.41 3.72 11.92
C HIS A 167 -7.19 3.35 13.38
N LYS A 168 -6.96 2.07 13.67
CA LYS A 168 -6.67 1.59 15.05
C LYS A 168 -5.45 2.26 15.66
N LEU A 169 -4.47 2.64 14.85
CA LEU A 169 -3.24 3.31 15.30
C LEU A 169 -3.27 4.83 15.12
N GLY A 170 -4.38 5.40 14.65
CA GLY A 170 -4.48 6.84 14.39
C GLY A 170 -3.56 7.33 13.26
N ILE A 171 -3.23 6.46 12.30
CA ILE A 171 -2.41 6.82 11.15
C ILE A 171 -3.30 7.40 10.05
N PRO A 172 -3.06 8.65 9.59
CA PRO A 172 -3.82 9.26 8.51
C PRO A 172 -3.70 8.49 7.20
N VAL A 173 -4.79 8.35 6.47
CA VAL A 173 -4.86 7.63 5.19
C VAL A 173 -5.22 8.59 4.07
N VAL A 174 -4.39 8.62 3.05
CA VAL A 174 -4.65 9.22 1.74
C VAL A 174 -4.98 8.08 0.79
N ALA A 175 -6.10 8.12 0.10
CA ALA A 175 -6.48 7.01 -0.78
C ALA A 175 -7.08 7.48 -2.10
N ILE A 176 -6.75 6.73 -3.16
CA ILE A 176 -7.47 6.77 -4.43
C ILE A 176 -8.67 5.85 -4.29
N VAL A 177 -9.87 6.41 -4.46
CA VAL A 177 -11.14 5.71 -4.28
C VAL A 177 -11.97 5.73 -5.57
N ASP A 178 -12.80 4.72 -5.73
CA ASP A 178 -13.79 4.68 -6.80
C ASP A 178 -15.20 4.94 -6.21
N THR A 179 -16.20 5.07 -7.07
CA THR A 179 -17.58 5.40 -6.68
C THR A 179 -18.27 4.35 -5.81
N ASN A 180 -17.70 3.17 -5.64
CA ASN A 180 -18.19 2.08 -4.79
C ASN A 180 -17.56 2.05 -3.39
N CYS A 181 -16.78 3.05 -3.01
CA CYS A 181 -16.07 3.13 -1.74
C CYS A 181 -16.77 4.09 -0.77
N ASP A 182 -16.66 3.82 0.55
CA ASP A 182 -17.04 4.78 1.57
C ASP A 182 -15.92 5.82 1.80
N PRO A 183 -16.10 7.09 1.42
CA PRO A 183 -15.07 8.11 1.58
C PRO A 183 -14.85 8.52 3.04
N ASP A 184 -15.78 8.23 3.95
CA ASP A 184 -15.67 8.61 5.37
C ASP A 184 -14.59 7.82 6.12
N GLU A 185 -14.17 6.68 5.57
CA GLU A 185 -13.08 5.88 6.14
C GLU A 185 -11.69 6.48 5.87
N ILE A 186 -11.61 7.56 5.09
CA ILE A 186 -10.37 8.11 4.56
C ILE A 186 -10.21 9.57 4.96
N ASP A 187 -9.02 9.97 5.40
CA ASP A 187 -8.72 11.35 5.79
C ASP A 187 -8.57 12.27 4.58
N TYR A 188 -7.94 11.79 3.52
CA TYR A 188 -7.74 12.52 2.26
C TYR A 188 -8.17 11.65 1.09
N VAL A 189 -9.34 11.95 0.55
CA VAL A 189 -9.96 11.21 -0.55
C VAL A 189 -9.50 11.78 -1.90
N ILE A 190 -9.06 10.91 -2.80
CA ILE A 190 -8.79 11.24 -4.22
C ILE A 190 -9.78 10.43 -5.06
N PRO A 191 -10.89 11.03 -5.49
CA PRO A 191 -11.89 10.33 -6.29
C PRO A 191 -11.48 10.15 -7.75
#